data_cc408912b0f0bbc3dd655e1152e2d0da
#
_entry.id   cc408912b0f0bbc3dd655e1152e2d0da
#
_cell.length_a   1.000
_cell.length_b   1.000
_cell.length_c   1.000
_cell.angle_alpha   90.00
_cell.angle_beta   90.00
_cell.angle_gamma   90.00
#
_symmetry.space_group_name_H-M   'P 1'
#
loop_
_entity.id
_entity.type
_entity.pdbx_description
1 polymer ?
#
loop_
_entity_poly.entity_id
_entity_poly.type
_entity_poly.pdbx_seq_one_letter_code
_entity_poly.pdbx_strand_id
1 'polypeptide(L)'
;MLNVQGDRSQPGACATVGFDDEGVVPEDFLIIKNGMVNDYQTTREQANWLKWWYEKNGKPVRSHGCSYGDAWSSVQFQRMPNVSVLPGAKEQSYEDIIAATDKGIAIVGDGSFSIDQQRYNAQFGGQLFYEIKGGKVVGMLKDVAYQMRTPEFWNALDMLGGKKSYELGASFFDGKGQPGQSNSVSHGCPPTRHRQINVINTGRKA
;
A
#
# COMPACT_ATOMS: atom_id res chain seq x y z
N MET A 1 5.70 0.10 -14.54
CA MET A 1 5.96 -1.16 -13.82
C MET A 1 5.90 -0.85 -12.34
N LEU A 2 5.27 -1.70 -11.52
CA LEU A 2 5.01 -1.46 -10.10
C LEU A 2 6.30 -1.48 -9.27
N ASN A 3 6.53 -0.42 -8.50
CA ASN A 3 7.52 -0.37 -7.43
C ASN A 3 6.83 0.05 -6.13
N VAL A 4 7.15 -0.64 -5.03
CA VAL A 4 6.64 -0.34 -3.69
C VAL A 4 7.81 -0.16 -2.76
N GLN A 5 7.85 0.96 -2.08
CA GLN A 5 8.92 1.36 -1.15
C GLN A 5 8.43 1.30 0.29
N GLY A 6 9.28 0.84 1.18
CA GLY A 6 9.16 1.04 2.61
C GLY A 6 10.18 2.08 3.07
N ASP A 7 9.75 3.07 3.85
CA ASP A 7 10.66 4.16 4.27
C ASP A 7 10.23 4.75 5.62
N ARG A 8 10.95 4.44 6.67
CA ARG A 8 10.79 5.09 7.98
C ARG A 8 11.68 6.32 8.18
N SER A 9 12.40 6.73 7.15
CA SER A 9 13.20 7.96 7.13
C SER A 9 12.50 9.10 6.37
N GLN A 10 11.35 8.85 5.74
CA GLN A 10 10.62 9.81 4.90
C GLN A 10 10.20 11.05 5.68
N PRO A 11 10.68 12.26 5.35
CA PRO A 11 10.30 13.49 6.05
C PRO A 11 8.79 13.75 6.00
N GLY A 12 8.21 14.11 7.15
CA GLY A 12 6.80 14.47 7.26
C GLY A 12 5.80 13.30 7.27
N ALA A 13 6.27 12.07 7.20
CA ALA A 13 5.43 10.88 7.28
C ALA A 13 5.27 10.38 8.73
N CYS A 14 4.14 9.72 9.01
CA CYS A 14 3.73 9.39 10.39
C CYS A 14 4.61 8.34 11.09
N ALA A 15 5.19 7.38 10.34
CA ALA A 15 6.05 6.34 10.92
C ALA A 15 7.54 6.70 10.85
N THR A 16 7.87 7.95 10.57
CA THR A 16 9.27 8.40 10.47
C THR A 16 9.91 8.52 11.84
N VAL A 17 11.07 7.90 11.99
CA VAL A 17 11.86 7.91 13.22
C VAL A 17 13.36 7.98 12.92
N GLY A 18 14.15 8.49 13.85
CA GLY A 18 15.61 8.47 13.75
C GLY A 18 16.22 7.09 14.02
N PHE A 19 15.59 6.33 14.92
CA PHE A 19 15.94 4.94 15.25
C PHE A 19 14.64 4.17 15.48
N ASP A 20 14.63 2.90 15.09
CA ASP A 20 13.56 1.99 15.50
C ASP A 20 13.74 1.55 16.97
N ASP A 21 12.81 0.76 17.50
CA ASP A 21 12.84 0.34 18.91
C ASP A 21 13.88 -0.76 19.21
N GLU A 22 14.67 -1.14 18.22
CA GLU A 22 15.89 -1.96 18.40
C GLU A 22 17.18 -1.13 18.22
N GLY A 23 17.08 0.20 18.09
CA GLY A 23 18.18 1.11 17.87
C GLY A 23 18.77 1.07 16.46
N VAL A 24 18.01 0.57 15.48
CA VAL A 24 18.42 0.53 14.08
C VAL A 24 18.03 1.83 13.39
N VAL A 25 18.97 2.46 12.68
CA VAL A 25 18.68 3.60 11.79
C VAL A 25 17.88 3.09 10.60
N PRO A 26 16.63 3.54 10.40
CA PRO A 26 15.85 3.12 9.25
C PRO A 26 16.42 3.61 7.94
N GLU A 27 16.16 2.87 6.89
CA GLU A 27 16.50 3.23 5.52
C GLU A 27 15.27 3.06 4.62
N ASP A 28 15.29 3.72 3.49
CA ASP A 28 14.38 3.40 2.40
C ASP A 28 14.82 2.13 1.67
N PHE A 29 13.86 1.32 1.27
CA PHE A 29 14.13 0.10 0.52
C PHE A 29 12.93 -0.28 -0.35
N LEU A 30 13.19 -0.91 -1.50
CA LEU A 30 12.12 -1.43 -2.34
C LEU A 30 11.66 -2.80 -1.84
N ILE A 31 10.41 -2.89 -1.43
CA ILE A 31 9.71 -4.14 -1.12
C ILE A 31 9.38 -4.87 -2.43
N ILE A 32 8.81 -4.13 -3.38
CA ILE A 32 8.56 -4.61 -4.74
C ILE A 32 9.39 -3.78 -5.71
N LYS A 33 10.12 -4.44 -6.57
CA LYS A 33 10.90 -3.82 -7.64
C LYS A 33 10.46 -4.39 -8.98
N ASN A 34 9.96 -3.52 -9.85
CA ASN A 34 9.50 -3.92 -11.19
C ASN A 34 8.47 -5.08 -11.16
N GLY A 35 7.55 -5.06 -10.20
CA GLY A 35 6.51 -6.08 -10.04
C GLY A 35 6.97 -7.37 -9.35
N MET A 36 8.24 -7.48 -8.97
CA MET A 36 8.80 -8.66 -8.30
C MET A 36 9.12 -8.37 -6.83
N VAL A 37 8.91 -9.34 -5.95
CA VAL A 37 9.35 -9.24 -4.55
C VAL A 37 10.86 -9.02 -4.52
N ASN A 38 11.27 -7.95 -3.85
CA ASN A 38 12.66 -7.52 -3.81
C ASN A 38 13.26 -7.55 -2.40
N ASP A 39 12.47 -7.25 -1.38
CA ASP A 39 12.95 -7.26 0.00
C ASP A 39 11.80 -7.42 1.00
N TYR A 40 12.14 -7.53 2.27
CA TYR A 40 11.20 -7.74 3.37
C TYR A 40 11.37 -6.66 4.44
N GLN A 41 10.26 -6.30 5.06
CA GLN A 41 10.24 -5.44 6.24
C GLN A 41 10.76 -6.26 7.43
N THR A 42 11.95 -5.97 7.91
CA THR A 42 12.60 -6.81 8.93
C THR A 42 12.99 -6.04 10.19
N THR A 43 12.92 -6.74 11.31
CA THR A 43 13.63 -6.46 12.55
C THR A 43 14.99 -7.15 12.55
N ARG A 44 15.82 -6.92 13.58
CA ARG A 44 17.13 -7.59 13.71
C ARG A 44 17.00 -9.11 13.80
N GLU A 45 16.01 -9.60 14.54
CA GLU A 45 15.74 -11.04 14.64
C GLU A 45 15.32 -11.64 13.30
N GLN A 46 14.37 -11.01 12.63
CA GLN A 46 13.83 -11.48 11.34
C GLN A 46 14.89 -11.43 10.22
N ALA A 47 15.79 -10.46 10.24
CA ALA A 47 16.91 -10.43 9.31
C ALA A 47 17.78 -11.70 9.42
N ASN A 48 18.02 -12.20 10.65
CA ASN A 48 18.73 -13.44 10.89
C ASN A 48 17.96 -14.66 10.39
N TRP A 49 16.63 -14.71 10.55
CA TRP A 49 15.79 -15.80 10.00
C TRP A 49 15.83 -15.85 8.49
N LEU A 50 15.99 -14.70 7.84
CA LEU A 50 16.08 -14.56 6.38
C LEU A 50 17.54 -14.60 5.86
N LYS A 51 18.53 -14.94 6.69
CA LYS A 51 19.93 -14.97 6.30
C LYS A 51 20.18 -15.72 4.99
N TRP A 52 19.61 -16.92 4.87
CA TRP A 52 19.71 -17.75 3.66
C TRP A 52 19.19 -17.04 2.40
N TRP A 53 18.14 -16.23 2.54
CA TRP A 53 17.55 -15.48 1.44
C TRP A 53 18.42 -14.28 1.06
N TYR A 54 18.92 -13.55 2.05
CA TYR A 54 19.81 -12.41 1.82
C TYR A 54 21.11 -12.87 1.12
N GLU A 55 21.73 -13.92 1.62
CA GLU A 55 22.96 -14.52 1.03
C GLU A 55 22.72 -14.97 -0.41
N LYS A 56 21.62 -15.69 -0.67
CA LYS A 56 21.23 -16.13 -2.01
C LYS A 56 21.04 -14.97 -3.00
N ASN A 57 20.57 -13.84 -2.53
CA ASN A 57 20.31 -12.64 -3.36
C ASN A 57 21.45 -11.62 -3.34
N GLY A 58 22.60 -11.93 -2.75
CA GLY A 58 23.76 -11.04 -2.66
C GLY A 58 23.49 -9.77 -1.86
N LYS A 59 22.61 -9.84 -0.87
CA LYS A 59 22.21 -8.72 -0.02
C LYS A 59 22.81 -8.83 1.37
N PRO A 60 23.07 -7.70 2.05
CA PRO A 60 23.51 -7.71 3.44
C PRO A 60 22.41 -8.25 4.36
N VAL A 61 22.79 -9.11 5.31
CA VAL A 61 21.89 -9.59 6.36
C VAL A 61 21.72 -8.50 7.40
N ARG A 62 20.65 -7.72 7.30
CA ARG A 62 20.40 -6.61 8.22
C ARG A 62 18.91 -6.28 8.37
N SER A 63 18.57 -5.65 9.48
CA SER A 63 17.27 -5.05 9.70
C SER A 63 17.08 -3.80 8.84
N HIS A 64 15.86 -3.59 8.36
CA HIS A 64 15.45 -2.33 7.73
C HIS A 64 14.86 -1.32 8.72
N GLY A 65 15.01 -1.54 10.02
CA GLY A 65 14.50 -0.61 11.05
C GLY A 65 12.97 -0.65 11.17
N CYS A 66 12.38 -1.83 11.10
CA CYS A 66 10.92 -2.01 11.15
C CYS A 66 10.40 -2.48 12.52
N SER A 67 11.20 -2.41 13.57
CA SER A 67 10.79 -2.74 14.93
C SER A 67 10.02 -1.58 15.56
N TYR A 68 8.90 -1.89 16.23
CA TYR A 68 8.02 -0.89 16.80
C TYR A 68 7.22 -1.43 17.98
N GLY A 69 7.14 -0.64 19.07
CA GLY A 69 6.20 -0.80 20.17
C GLY A 69 5.33 0.45 20.31
N ASP A 70 4.05 0.32 20.61
CA ASP A 70 3.13 1.47 20.74
C ASP A 70 3.27 2.21 22.07
N ALA A 71 3.94 1.59 23.06
CA ALA A 71 4.24 2.18 24.36
C ALA A 71 5.57 1.61 24.89
N TRP A 72 6.18 2.32 25.83
CA TRP A 72 7.41 1.89 26.50
C TRP A 72 7.31 0.52 27.20
N SER A 73 6.10 0.12 27.57
CA SER A 73 5.80 -1.18 28.20
C SER A 73 5.44 -2.29 27.23
N SER A 74 5.31 -1.96 25.95
CA SER A 74 4.93 -2.92 24.91
C SER A 74 6.15 -3.63 24.33
N VAL A 75 5.99 -4.92 24.02
CA VAL A 75 7.03 -5.67 23.32
C VAL A 75 7.12 -5.17 21.87
N GLN A 76 8.29 -4.72 21.48
CA GLN A 76 8.54 -4.30 20.11
C GLN A 76 8.60 -5.52 19.18
N PHE A 77 7.99 -5.42 18.03
CA PHE A 77 8.10 -6.37 16.94
C PHE A 77 7.76 -5.69 15.60
N GLN A 78 7.92 -6.41 14.52
CA GLN A 78 7.81 -5.86 13.19
C GLN A 78 6.44 -5.21 12.94
N ARG A 79 6.49 -4.00 12.38
CA ARG A 79 5.37 -3.36 11.70
C ARG A 79 5.88 -2.61 10.48
N MET A 80 4.97 -2.41 9.52
CA MET A 80 5.34 -1.74 8.27
C MET A 80 5.88 -0.32 8.54
N PRO A 81 6.88 0.11 7.80
CA PRO A 81 7.27 1.52 7.70
C PRO A 81 6.19 2.31 6.94
N ASN A 82 6.49 3.55 6.56
CA ASN A 82 5.66 4.21 5.55
C ASN A 82 5.81 3.43 4.24
N VAL A 83 4.73 2.77 3.79
CA VAL A 83 4.75 1.94 2.57
C VAL A 83 4.01 2.66 1.46
N SER A 84 4.70 2.90 0.35
CA SER A 84 4.17 3.71 -0.74
C SER A 84 4.34 3.03 -2.10
N VAL A 85 3.33 3.17 -2.95
CA VAL A 85 3.46 2.89 -4.37
C VAL A 85 4.19 4.06 -5.02
N LEU A 86 5.34 3.79 -5.62
CA LEU A 86 6.12 4.83 -6.27
C LEU A 86 5.47 5.29 -7.59
N PRO A 87 5.60 6.57 -7.93
CA PRO A 87 5.08 7.09 -9.20
C PRO A 87 5.61 6.38 -10.43
N GLY A 88 4.79 6.31 -11.47
CA GLY A 88 5.19 5.83 -12.78
C GLY A 88 6.25 6.73 -13.43
N ALA A 89 7.01 6.16 -14.36
CA ALA A 89 8.03 6.92 -15.10
C ALA A 89 7.42 7.95 -16.06
N LYS A 90 6.19 7.71 -16.53
CA LYS A 90 5.44 8.64 -17.38
C LYS A 90 4.61 9.58 -16.50
N GLU A 91 4.74 10.87 -16.72
CA GLU A 91 3.88 11.84 -16.05
C GLU A 91 2.45 11.71 -16.57
N GLN A 92 1.54 11.32 -15.69
CA GLN A 92 0.11 11.15 -15.95
C GLN A 92 -0.67 11.64 -14.72
N SER A 93 -1.67 12.47 -14.95
CA SER A 93 -2.57 12.93 -13.92
C SER A 93 -3.74 11.97 -13.71
N TYR A 94 -4.55 12.24 -12.70
CA TYR A 94 -5.83 11.56 -12.50
C TYR A 94 -6.76 11.75 -13.72
N GLU A 95 -6.82 12.97 -14.24
CA GLU A 95 -7.62 13.32 -15.44
C GLU A 95 -7.15 12.60 -16.68
N ASP A 96 -5.84 12.42 -16.86
CA ASP A 96 -5.28 11.65 -17.97
C ASP A 96 -5.70 10.18 -17.92
N ILE A 97 -5.73 9.61 -16.70
CA ILE A 97 -6.17 8.22 -16.50
C ILE A 97 -7.68 8.09 -16.76
N ILE A 98 -8.49 9.06 -16.31
CA ILE A 98 -9.92 9.12 -16.64
C ILE A 98 -10.11 9.20 -18.16
N ALA A 99 -9.44 10.14 -18.84
CA ALA A 99 -9.54 10.34 -20.28
C ALA A 99 -9.16 9.08 -21.08
N ALA A 100 -8.23 8.29 -20.59
CA ALA A 100 -7.81 7.02 -21.18
C ALA A 100 -8.72 5.83 -20.84
N THR A 101 -9.83 6.03 -20.11
CA THR A 101 -10.73 4.97 -19.65
C THR A 101 -12.08 5.07 -20.33
N ASP A 102 -12.36 4.14 -21.25
CA ASP A 102 -13.64 4.13 -21.98
C ASP A 102 -14.82 3.81 -21.06
N LYS A 103 -14.69 2.78 -20.19
CA LYS A 103 -15.71 2.39 -19.22
C LYS A 103 -15.05 1.96 -17.92
N GLY A 104 -15.49 2.54 -16.80
CA GLY A 104 -14.92 2.21 -15.50
C GLY A 104 -15.62 2.91 -14.35
N ILE A 105 -15.02 2.74 -13.17
CA ILE A 105 -15.42 3.43 -11.94
C ILE A 105 -14.16 4.03 -11.35
N ALA A 106 -14.19 5.34 -11.07
CA ALA A 106 -13.19 5.98 -10.25
C ALA A 106 -13.63 5.96 -8.79
N ILE A 107 -12.71 5.58 -7.91
CA ILE A 107 -12.93 5.48 -6.47
C ILE A 107 -11.99 6.46 -5.79
N VAL A 108 -12.52 7.32 -4.93
CA VAL A 108 -11.77 8.33 -4.19
C VAL A 108 -12.02 8.15 -2.70
N GLY A 109 -10.96 8.26 -1.92
CA GLY A 109 -10.97 8.04 -0.48
C GLY A 109 -11.07 6.57 -0.09
N ASP A 110 -10.65 6.26 1.12
CA ASP A 110 -10.80 4.94 1.69
C ASP A 110 -12.18 4.76 2.33
N GLY A 111 -12.61 3.52 2.44
CA GLY A 111 -13.88 3.14 3.05
C GLY A 111 -13.72 1.88 3.88
N SER A 112 -14.83 1.22 4.18
CA SER A 112 -14.80 -0.06 4.89
C SER A 112 -14.05 -1.11 4.08
N PHE A 113 -13.39 -2.02 4.79
CA PHE A 113 -12.66 -3.12 4.19
C PHE A 113 -12.87 -4.42 4.95
N SER A 114 -12.69 -5.53 4.24
CA SER A 114 -12.60 -6.88 4.80
C SER A 114 -11.47 -7.61 4.11
N ILE A 115 -10.54 -8.14 4.88
CA ILE A 115 -9.31 -8.76 4.39
C ILE A 115 -9.09 -10.06 5.15
N ASP A 116 -8.77 -11.17 4.45
CA ASP A 116 -8.39 -12.41 5.12
C ASP A 116 -7.00 -12.30 5.80
N GLN A 117 -6.70 -13.24 6.68
CA GLN A 117 -5.45 -13.22 7.43
C GLN A 117 -4.20 -13.37 6.55
N GLN A 118 -4.33 -14.04 5.42
CA GLN A 118 -3.23 -14.18 4.45
C GLN A 118 -3.05 -12.95 3.58
N ARG A 119 -3.96 -11.98 3.65
CA ARG A 119 -4.01 -10.82 2.74
C ARG A 119 -4.13 -11.21 1.27
N TYR A 120 -4.69 -12.38 1.02
CA TYR A 120 -4.90 -12.91 -0.32
C TYR A 120 -6.20 -12.43 -0.93
N ASN A 121 -7.32 -12.53 -0.18
CA ASN A 121 -8.62 -12.02 -0.60
C ASN A 121 -8.95 -10.74 0.16
N ALA A 122 -9.53 -9.79 -0.53
CA ALA A 122 -10.01 -8.55 0.08
C ALA A 122 -11.23 -7.99 -0.62
N GLN A 123 -12.01 -7.22 0.15
CA GLN A 123 -13.10 -6.38 -0.34
C GLN A 123 -12.90 -4.98 0.23
N PHE A 124 -13.03 -3.98 -0.62
CA PHE A 124 -12.89 -2.58 -0.24
C PHE A 124 -14.08 -1.75 -0.72
N GLY A 125 -14.46 -0.79 0.10
CA GLY A 125 -15.30 0.34 -0.28
C GLY A 125 -14.47 1.55 -0.67
N GLY A 126 -15.11 2.70 -0.65
CA GLY A 126 -14.51 4.02 -0.85
C GLY A 126 -15.47 5.08 -0.32
N GLN A 127 -15.07 6.33 -0.39
CA GLN A 127 -15.94 7.45 0.01
C GLN A 127 -16.76 7.97 -1.16
N LEU A 128 -16.15 8.13 -2.32
CA LEU A 128 -16.79 8.63 -3.53
C LEU A 128 -16.54 7.66 -4.69
N PHE A 129 -17.60 7.46 -5.47
CA PHE A 129 -17.55 6.61 -6.65
C PHE A 129 -18.10 7.36 -7.85
N TYR A 130 -17.34 7.42 -8.93
CA TYR A 130 -17.71 8.11 -10.15
C TYR A 130 -17.77 7.13 -11.33
N GLU A 131 -18.88 7.19 -12.08
CA GLU A 131 -19.00 6.42 -13.31
C GLU A 131 -18.21 7.10 -14.44
N ILE A 132 -17.38 6.32 -15.14
CA ILE A 132 -16.61 6.77 -16.30
C ILE A 132 -17.21 6.14 -17.56
N LYS A 133 -17.51 6.98 -18.56
CA LYS A 133 -17.90 6.58 -19.91
C LYS A 133 -17.24 7.47 -20.94
N GLY A 134 -16.61 6.86 -21.97
CA GLY A 134 -15.96 7.59 -23.07
C GLY A 134 -14.90 8.59 -22.59
N GLY A 135 -14.11 8.22 -21.57
CA GLY A 135 -13.06 9.08 -21.02
C GLY A 135 -13.55 10.25 -20.18
N LYS A 136 -14.79 10.22 -19.69
CA LYS A 136 -15.37 11.32 -18.88
C LYS A 136 -16.12 10.76 -17.69
N VAL A 137 -16.09 11.50 -16.57
CA VAL A 137 -16.99 11.27 -15.45
C VAL A 137 -18.39 11.70 -15.86
N VAL A 138 -19.36 10.78 -15.81
CA VAL A 138 -20.73 11.02 -16.24
C VAL A 138 -21.75 11.03 -15.07
N GLY A 139 -21.36 10.62 -13.87
CA GLY A 139 -22.22 10.63 -12.71
C GLY A 139 -21.55 10.05 -11.48
N MET A 140 -22.27 10.06 -10.38
CA MET A 140 -21.88 9.43 -9.12
C MET A 140 -22.64 8.11 -8.94
N LEU A 141 -21.96 7.16 -8.31
CA LEU A 141 -22.53 5.86 -7.92
C LEU A 141 -22.57 5.76 -6.39
N LYS A 142 -23.48 4.95 -5.89
CA LYS A 142 -23.56 4.59 -4.47
C LYS A 142 -23.59 3.07 -4.31
N ASP A 143 -23.39 2.62 -3.09
CA ASP A 143 -23.44 1.21 -2.73
C ASP A 143 -22.44 0.35 -3.54
N VAL A 144 -21.25 0.90 -3.79
CA VAL A 144 -20.19 0.24 -4.55
C VAL A 144 -19.13 -0.31 -3.61
N ALA A 145 -18.71 -1.55 -3.88
CA ALA A 145 -17.48 -2.10 -3.36
C ALA A 145 -16.78 -2.92 -4.45
N TYR A 146 -15.49 -3.17 -4.30
CA TYR A 146 -14.77 -4.08 -5.18
C TYR A 146 -14.12 -5.20 -4.40
N GLN A 147 -13.99 -6.34 -5.06
CA GLN A 147 -13.34 -7.52 -4.53
C GLN A 147 -12.10 -7.83 -5.32
N MET A 148 -11.08 -8.33 -4.63
CA MET A 148 -9.82 -8.67 -5.26
C MET A 148 -9.17 -9.88 -4.65
N ARG A 149 -8.30 -10.51 -5.43
CA ARG A 149 -7.18 -11.33 -4.96
C ARG A 149 -5.90 -10.53 -5.17
N THR A 150 -5.08 -10.46 -4.15
CA THR A 150 -3.91 -9.56 -4.16
C THR A 150 -3.00 -9.71 -5.38
N PRO A 151 -2.60 -10.94 -5.81
CA PRO A 151 -1.77 -11.07 -7.00
C PRO A 151 -2.49 -10.66 -8.29
N GLU A 152 -3.78 -11.00 -8.43
CA GLU A 152 -4.58 -10.66 -9.61
C GLU A 152 -4.78 -9.14 -9.73
N PHE A 153 -5.07 -8.49 -8.60
CA PHE A 153 -5.26 -7.03 -8.55
C PHE A 153 -4.01 -6.28 -9.00
N TRP A 154 -2.84 -6.63 -8.46
CA TRP A 154 -1.60 -5.95 -8.83
C TRP A 154 -1.13 -6.30 -10.25
N ASN A 155 -1.42 -7.51 -10.75
CA ASN A 155 -1.17 -7.86 -12.15
C ASN A 155 -2.12 -7.15 -13.14
N ALA A 156 -3.30 -6.73 -12.67
CA ALA A 156 -4.26 -5.96 -13.46
C ALA A 156 -3.92 -4.46 -13.57
N LEU A 157 -2.88 -3.98 -12.88
CA LEU A 157 -2.40 -2.60 -12.97
C LEU A 157 -1.86 -2.30 -14.36
N ASP A 158 -2.51 -1.38 -15.08
CA ASP A 158 -2.11 -1.01 -16.43
C ASP A 158 -1.78 0.48 -16.61
N MET A 159 -2.21 1.34 -15.68
CA MET A 159 -1.80 2.74 -15.65
C MET A 159 -1.42 3.18 -14.23
N LEU A 160 -0.40 4.00 -14.14
CA LEU A 160 0.15 4.51 -12.90
C LEU A 160 0.49 5.99 -13.07
N GLY A 161 -0.08 6.83 -12.22
CA GLY A 161 0.12 8.27 -12.24
C GLY A 161 1.58 8.67 -12.05
N GLY A 162 1.92 9.87 -12.48
CA GLY A 162 3.25 10.43 -12.39
C GLY A 162 3.57 11.06 -11.03
N LYS A 163 4.77 11.63 -10.93
CA LYS A 163 5.26 12.23 -9.69
C LYS A 163 4.40 13.41 -9.21
N LYS A 164 3.84 14.19 -10.12
CA LYS A 164 3.02 15.36 -9.79
C LYS A 164 1.65 15.00 -9.23
N SER A 165 1.18 13.78 -9.48
CA SER A 165 -0.09 13.25 -8.98
C SER A 165 0.07 12.32 -7.76
N TYR A 166 1.28 12.21 -7.22
CA TYR A 166 1.54 11.44 -6.00
C TYR A 166 1.00 12.17 -4.77
N GLU A 167 0.24 11.47 -3.96
CA GLU A 167 -0.30 11.96 -2.70
C GLU A 167 0.18 11.09 -1.55
N LEU A 168 0.53 11.72 -0.43
CA LEU A 168 0.90 11.04 0.81
C LEU A 168 -0.26 11.13 1.79
N GLY A 169 -0.88 9.99 2.07
CA GLY A 169 -1.93 9.85 3.08
C GLY A 169 -1.40 9.35 4.42
N ALA A 170 -2.29 9.21 5.40
CA ALA A 170 -1.96 8.69 6.72
C ALA A 170 -3.08 7.82 7.29
N SER A 171 -2.68 6.78 8.04
CA SER A 171 -3.53 6.01 8.93
C SER A 171 -2.98 6.14 10.35
N PHE A 172 -3.80 6.67 11.27
CA PHE A 172 -3.34 6.94 12.64
C PHE A 172 -3.46 5.75 13.58
N PHE A 173 -4.21 4.73 13.21
CA PHE A 173 -4.52 3.57 14.06
C PHE A 173 -4.30 2.25 13.31
N ASP A 174 -3.12 2.09 12.75
CA ASP A 174 -2.77 0.84 12.08
C ASP A 174 -2.37 -0.23 13.08
N GLY A 175 -3.17 -1.30 13.18
CA GLY A 175 -3.05 -2.31 14.22
C GLY A 175 -2.02 -3.39 13.94
N LYS A 176 -1.45 -3.98 15.00
CA LYS A 176 -0.59 -5.17 14.95
C LYS A 176 -0.75 -6.02 16.21
N GLY A 177 -0.48 -7.31 16.06
CA GLY A 177 -0.21 -8.26 17.14
C GLY A 177 -1.36 -8.68 18.04
N GLN A 178 -0.99 -9.58 18.95
CA GLN A 178 -1.79 -10.09 20.07
C GLN A 178 -0.89 -10.16 21.32
N PRO A 179 -1.14 -9.36 22.38
CA PRO A 179 -2.19 -8.33 22.46
C PRO A 179 -2.02 -7.22 21.43
N GLY A 180 -3.12 -6.53 21.10
CA GLY A 180 -3.14 -5.50 20.07
C GLY A 180 -2.30 -4.30 20.44
N GLN A 181 -1.51 -3.84 19.48
CA GLN A 181 -0.80 -2.56 19.49
C GLN A 181 -1.21 -1.76 18.25
N SER A 182 -1.06 -0.46 18.28
CA SER A 182 -1.31 0.38 17.11
C SER A 182 -0.21 1.42 16.89
N ASN A 183 -0.04 1.83 15.64
CA ASN A 183 0.83 2.94 15.31
C ASN A 183 0.26 3.76 14.15
N SER A 184 0.81 4.96 13.98
CA SER A 184 0.52 5.78 12.82
C SER A 184 1.50 5.47 11.70
N VAL A 185 0.98 5.34 10.48
CA VAL A 185 1.78 5.13 9.27
C VAL A 185 1.34 6.06 8.16
N SER A 186 2.23 6.39 7.25
CA SER A 186 1.87 7.07 6.00
C SER A 186 1.97 6.11 4.82
N HIS A 187 1.03 6.29 3.89
CA HIS A 187 1.01 5.56 2.64
C HIS A 187 0.88 6.56 1.50
N GLY A 188 1.80 6.51 0.57
CA GLY A 188 1.77 7.34 -0.60
C GLY A 188 1.40 6.55 -1.85
N CYS A 189 0.62 7.16 -2.72
CA CYS A 189 0.24 6.54 -3.99
C CYS A 189 -0.12 7.61 -5.01
N PRO A 190 0.32 7.49 -6.27
CA PRO A 190 -0.31 8.21 -7.38
C PRO A 190 -1.60 7.50 -7.78
N PRO A 191 -2.49 8.10 -8.58
CA PRO A 191 -3.65 7.42 -9.15
C PRO A 191 -3.25 6.16 -9.89
N THR A 192 -4.01 5.08 -9.71
CA THR A 192 -3.77 3.79 -10.37
C THR A 192 -5.02 3.35 -11.13
N ARG A 193 -4.81 2.65 -12.26
CA ARG A 193 -5.90 1.96 -12.94
C ARG A 193 -5.65 0.46 -13.01
N HIS A 194 -6.65 -0.28 -12.59
CA HIS A 194 -6.66 -1.74 -12.62
C HIS A 194 -7.78 -2.24 -13.55
N ARG A 195 -7.49 -3.25 -14.35
CA ARG A 195 -8.43 -3.80 -15.33
C ARG A 195 -9.24 -4.96 -14.76
N GLN A 196 -10.50 -5.05 -15.18
CA GLN A 196 -11.36 -6.22 -14.95
C GLN A 196 -11.51 -6.60 -13.45
N ILE A 197 -11.57 -5.59 -12.59
CA ILE A 197 -11.80 -5.80 -11.16
C ILE A 197 -13.28 -6.12 -10.93
N ASN A 198 -13.56 -7.10 -10.05
CA ASN A 198 -14.91 -7.45 -9.66
C ASN A 198 -15.53 -6.34 -8.82
N VAL A 199 -16.54 -5.70 -9.34
CA VAL A 199 -17.30 -4.65 -8.65
C VAL A 199 -18.67 -5.18 -8.28
N ILE A 200 -19.09 -4.94 -7.04
CA ILE A 200 -20.34 -5.39 -6.47
C ILE A 200 -21.23 -4.21 -6.02
N ASN A 201 -22.53 -4.43 -6.04
CA ASN A 201 -23.52 -3.51 -5.48
C ASN A 201 -23.87 -3.98 -4.06
N THR A 202 -23.48 -3.22 -3.06
CA THR A 202 -23.72 -3.53 -1.63
C THR A 202 -25.13 -3.15 -1.16
N GLY A 203 -25.85 -2.34 -1.91
CA GLY A 203 -27.22 -1.91 -1.62
C GLY A 203 -28.30 -2.84 -2.19
N ARG A 204 -27.91 -3.94 -2.87
CA ARG A 204 -28.87 -4.90 -3.41
C ARG A 204 -29.58 -5.63 -2.26
N LYS A 205 -30.93 -5.42 -2.17
CA LYS A 205 -31.75 -6.25 -1.30
C LYS A 205 -31.90 -7.65 -1.91
N ALA A 206 -31.74 -8.67 -1.09
CA ALA A 206 -31.99 -10.07 -1.47
C ALA A 206 -33.46 -10.31 -1.85
#